data_de581d4e24252b8b2cac530b433799f4
#
_entry.id   de581d4e24252b8b2cac530b433799f4
#
_cell.length_a   1.000
_cell.length_b   1.000
_cell.length_c   1.000
_cell.angle_alpha   90.00
_cell.angle_beta   90.00
_cell.angle_gamma   90.00
#
_symmetry.space_group_name_H-M   'P 1'
#
loop_
_entity.id
_entity.type
_entity.pdbx_description
1 polymer ?
#
loop_
_entity_poly.entity_id
_entity_poly.type
_entity_poly.pdbx_seq_one_letter_code
_entity_poly.pdbx_strand_id
1 'polypeptide(L)'
;AGQVPFPMHGTARIQKPRKKSAKAFWMKQLHTWHWVSSAISLIGLLLFDFTGITLNHAADVEGSPQTVEKSATLPAPLLKLVAADDAPDAKKPLPAPIAQWVEKEIGQSGAGEAEWSADEVYLALPRPGGDGWVSIDRHDGKVTSEATSRGWVSYLNDLHKGRNAGTVWKWFIDIFAIACFLFALTGLLLLQLHAAKRPSTWPLVAIGLALPALLAILFIH
;
A
#
# COMPACT_ATOMS: atom_id res chain seq x y z
N ALA A 1 18.67 -45.01 80.19
CA ALA A 1 19.40 -44.97 78.93
C ALA A 1 18.37 -44.87 77.81
N GLY A 2 18.14 -43.63 77.32
CA GLY A 2 17.23 -43.37 76.21
C GLY A 2 18.07 -43.08 74.95
N GLN A 3 17.87 -43.87 73.91
CA GLN A 3 18.45 -43.62 72.60
C GLN A 3 17.57 -42.64 71.84
N VAL A 4 18.14 -41.50 71.42
CA VAL A 4 17.56 -40.54 70.55
C VAL A 4 17.73 -40.98 69.10
N PRO A 5 16.69 -41.16 68.25
CA PRO A 5 16.85 -41.55 66.88
C PRO A 5 17.35 -40.35 66.04
N PHE A 6 18.41 -40.58 65.25
CA PHE A 6 18.96 -39.65 64.28
C PHE A 6 17.99 -39.45 63.13
N PRO A 7 17.79 -38.20 62.64
CA PRO A 7 16.91 -37.94 61.47
C PRO A 7 17.61 -38.44 60.22
N MET A 8 16.94 -39.33 59.50
CA MET A 8 17.37 -39.78 58.17
C MET A 8 17.36 -38.62 57.19
N HIS A 9 18.52 -38.26 56.65
CA HIS A 9 18.67 -37.30 55.57
C HIS A 9 17.95 -37.82 54.32
N GLY A 10 16.80 -37.19 54.00
CA GLY A 10 16.10 -37.40 52.75
C GLY A 10 17.01 -36.98 51.58
N THR A 11 17.43 -37.94 50.76
CA THR A 11 18.17 -37.67 49.51
C THR A 11 17.31 -36.79 48.60
N ALA A 12 17.68 -35.53 48.49
CA ALA A 12 17.07 -34.59 47.54
C ALA A 12 17.22 -35.16 46.12
N ARG A 13 16.12 -35.63 45.54
CA ARG A 13 16.07 -36.13 44.18
C ARG A 13 16.36 -34.95 43.26
N ILE A 14 17.58 -34.85 42.70
CA ILE A 14 17.94 -33.87 41.69
C ILE A 14 17.08 -34.14 40.46
N GLN A 15 16.04 -33.33 40.26
CA GLN A 15 15.19 -33.38 39.05
C GLN A 15 16.05 -32.94 37.87
N LYS A 16 16.40 -33.87 36.96
CA LYS A 16 17.04 -33.56 35.68
C LYS A 16 16.20 -32.50 34.95
N PRO A 17 16.82 -31.44 34.40
CA PRO A 17 16.10 -30.43 33.65
C PRO A 17 15.34 -31.08 32.49
N ARG A 18 14.02 -30.96 32.52
CA ARG A 18 13.12 -31.51 31.49
C ARG A 18 13.45 -30.83 30.15
N LYS A 19 14.06 -31.56 29.21
CA LYS A 19 14.29 -31.04 27.83
C LYS A 19 12.96 -30.53 27.31
N LYS A 20 12.89 -29.24 27.03
CA LYS A 20 11.72 -28.63 26.41
C LYS A 20 11.45 -29.37 25.11
N SER A 21 10.27 -29.96 24.94
CA SER A 21 9.93 -30.73 23.75
C SER A 21 9.97 -29.79 22.53
N ALA A 22 10.43 -30.24 21.37
CA ALA A 22 10.43 -29.48 20.13
C ALA A 22 9.02 -28.90 19.83
N LYS A 23 7.97 -29.65 20.18
CA LYS A 23 6.58 -29.20 20.09
C LYS A 23 6.32 -27.93 20.90
N ALA A 24 6.79 -27.84 22.15
CA ALA A 24 6.60 -26.67 23.00
C ALA A 24 7.37 -25.44 22.46
N PHE A 25 8.53 -25.65 21.87
CA PHE A 25 9.32 -24.62 21.22
C PHE A 25 8.53 -24.02 20.01
N TRP A 26 8.10 -24.89 19.09
CA TRP A 26 7.36 -24.46 17.89
C TRP A 26 6.03 -23.80 18.23
N MET A 27 5.31 -24.29 19.24
CA MET A 27 4.09 -23.65 19.75
C MET A 27 4.36 -22.22 20.23
N LYS A 28 5.45 -22.02 20.97
CA LYS A 28 5.83 -20.69 21.45
C LYS A 28 6.17 -19.76 20.26
N GLN A 29 6.94 -20.26 19.28
CA GLN A 29 7.27 -19.48 18.08
C GLN A 29 6.01 -19.07 17.31
N LEU A 30 5.08 -20.00 17.10
CA LEU A 30 3.84 -19.74 16.39
C LEU A 30 3.00 -18.63 17.06
N HIS A 31 2.85 -18.69 18.38
CA HIS A 31 2.16 -17.63 19.14
C HIS A 31 2.90 -16.28 19.04
N THR A 32 4.24 -16.31 19.11
CA THR A 32 5.04 -15.09 19.00
C THR A 32 4.89 -14.45 17.62
N TRP A 33 5.03 -15.24 16.55
CA TRP A 33 4.86 -14.74 15.18
C TRP A 33 3.45 -14.21 14.93
N HIS A 34 2.43 -14.94 15.42
CA HIS A 34 1.05 -14.49 15.31
C HIS A 34 0.82 -13.17 16.05
N TRP A 35 1.30 -13.05 17.28
CA TRP A 35 1.17 -11.83 18.06
C TRP A 35 1.90 -10.65 17.41
N VAL A 36 3.15 -10.83 16.97
CA VAL A 36 3.94 -9.77 16.34
C VAL A 36 3.31 -9.31 15.03
N SER A 37 2.95 -10.27 14.15
CA SER A 37 2.32 -9.92 12.87
C SER A 37 0.95 -9.26 13.07
N SER A 38 0.16 -9.71 14.05
CA SER A 38 -1.10 -9.07 14.44
C SER A 38 -0.88 -7.62 14.89
N ALA A 39 0.08 -7.38 15.79
CA ALA A 39 0.36 -6.04 16.31
C ALA A 39 0.80 -5.07 15.20
N ILE A 40 1.55 -5.55 14.21
CA ILE A 40 1.99 -4.73 13.08
C ILE A 40 0.86 -4.47 12.08
N SER A 41 0.02 -5.48 11.79
CA SER A 41 -0.92 -5.40 10.68
C SER A 41 -2.34 -4.96 11.06
N LEU A 42 -2.77 -5.11 12.32
CA LEU A 42 -4.19 -4.99 12.68
C LEU A 42 -4.81 -3.63 12.32
N ILE A 43 -4.15 -2.53 12.67
CA ILE A 43 -4.69 -1.17 12.39
C ILE A 43 -4.70 -0.90 10.89
N GLY A 44 -3.61 -1.26 10.19
CA GLY A 44 -3.57 -1.15 8.73
C GLY A 44 -4.65 -2.00 8.07
N LEU A 45 -4.89 -3.22 8.56
CA LEU A 45 -5.93 -4.11 8.04
C LEU A 45 -7.32 -3.47 8.17
N LEU A 46 -7.67 -2.92 9.34
CA LEU A 46 -8.94 -2.21 9.54
C LEU A 46 -9.10 -1.01 8.58
N LEU A 47 -8.02 -0.26 8.34
CA LEU A 47 -8.04 0.85 7.37
C LEU A 47 -8.24 0.34 5.94
N PHE A 48 -7.56 -0.74 5.56
CA PHE A 48 -7.70 -1.35 4.24
C PHE A 48 -9.09 -1.98 4.05
N ASP A 49 -9.66 -2.62 5.08
CA ASP A 49 -11.02 -3.15 5.04
C ASP A 49 -12.04 -2.01 4.83
N PHE A 50 -11.90 -0.91 5.58
CA PHE A 50 -12.76 0.26 5.39
C PHE A 50 -12.62 0.85 3.98
N THR A 51 -11.39 1.06 3.52
CA THR A 51 -11.15 1.58 2.15
C THR A 51 -11.55 0.58 1.06
N GLY A 52 -11.52 -0.72 1.34
CA GLY A 52 -12.06 -1.76 0.46
C GLY A 52 -13.56 -1.61 0.23
N ILE A 53 -14.33 -1.29 1.29
CA ILE A 53 -15.76 -1.00 1.19
C ILE A 53 -16.01 0.24 0.34
N THR A 54 -15.31 1.36 0.62
CA THR A 54 -15.46 2.59 -0.17
C THR A 54 -15.05 2.40 -1.63
N LEU A 55 -14.06 1.54 -1.88
CA LEU A 55 -13.62 1.19 -3.22
C LEU A 55 -14.67 0.39 -4.00
N ASN A 56 -15.34 -0.56 -3.32
CA ASN A 56 -16.42 -1.36 -3.93
C ASN A 56 -17.64 -0.50 -4.29
N HIS A 57 -17.85 0.59 -3.57
CA HIS A 57 -18.93 1.56 -3.79
C HIS A 57 -18.43 2.88 -4.39
N ALA A 58 -17.28 2.87 -5.08
CA ALA A 58 -16.68 4.09 -5.62
C ALA A 58 -17.56 4.81 -6.65
N ALA A 59 -18.40 4.06 -7.38
CA ALA A 59 -19.36 4.64 -8.32
C ALA A 59 -20.57 5.30 -7.64
N ASP A 60 -20.92 4.86 -6.43
CA ASP A 60 -22.05 5.38 -5.67
C ASP A 60 -21.68 6.62 -4.85
N VAL A 61 -20.39 6.80 -4.58
CA VAL A 61 -19.84 7.96 -3.88
C VAL A 61 -19.41 8.99 -4.93
N GLU A 62 -20.36 9.77 -5.44
CA GLU A 62 -20.06 10.87 -6.35
C GLU A 62 -19.22 11.93 -5.64
N GLY A 63 -17.92 11.95 -5.95
CA GLY A 63 -17.09 13.10 -5.64
C GLY A 63 -17.41 14.22 -6.60
N SER A 64 -17.57 15.45 -6.12
CA SER A 64 -17.60 16.63 -7.01
C SER A 64 -16.15 16.97 -7.39
N PRO A 65 -15.69 16.65 -8.60
CA PRO A 65 -14.31 16.96 -9.00
C PRO A 65 -14.10 18.48 -8.95
N GLN A 66 -13.01 18.87 -8.30
CA GLN A 66 -12.56 20.26 -8.29
C GLN A 66 -11.43 20.38 -9.30
N THR A 67 -11.67 21.12 -10.37
CA THR A 67 -10.67 21.37 -11.41
C THR A 67 -10.19 22.80 -11.31
N VAL A 68 -8.88 22.97 -11.29
CA VAL A 68 -8.22 24.28 -11.32
C VAL A 68 -7.38 24.36 -12.59
N GLU A 69 -7.70 25.28 -13.43
CA GLU A 69 -6.93 25.61 -14.63
C GLU A 69 -6.07 26.85 -14.38
N LYS A 70 -4.86 26.82 -14.93
CA LYS A 70 -3.96 27.97 -14.96
C LYS A 70 -3.32 28.08 -16.32
N SER A 71 -3.08 29.32 -16.76
CA SER A 71 -2.30 29.58 -17.95
C SER A 71 -1.31 30.71 -17.70
N ALA A 72 -0.16 30.62 -18.35
CA ALA A 72 0.88 31.62 -18.32
C ALA A 72 1.67 31.56 -19.64
N THR A 73 2.60 32.47 -19.84
CA THR A 73 3.47 32.44 -21.03
C THR A 73 4.92 32.36 -20.58
N LEU A 74 5.67 31.44 -21.18
CA LEU A 74 7.10 31.30 -20.93
C LEU A 74 7.86 32.57 -21.29
N PRO A 75 8.77 33.05 -20.44
CA PRO A 75 9.70 34.10 -20.83
C PRO A 75 10.53 33.70 -22.07
N ALA A 76 10.82 34.66 -22.94
CA ALA A 76 11.54 34.42 -24.19
C ALA A 76 12.88 33.61 -24.07
N PRO A 77 13.68 33.75 -22.98
CA PRO A 77 14.85 32.91 -22.79
C PRO A 77 14.52 31.43 -22.57
N LEU A 78 13.41 31.12 -21.88
CA LEU A 78 12.98 29.75 -21.63
C LEU A 78 12.28 29.15 -22.86
N LEU A 79 11.55 29.93 -23.62
CA LEU A 79 10.94 29.50 -24.87
C LEU A 79 12.01 28.96 -25.85
N LYS A 80 13.15 29.61 -25.93
CA LYS A 80 14.25 29.16 -26.80
C LYS A 80 14.75 27.75 -26.45
N LEU A 81 14.67 27.35 -25.18
CA LEU A 81 15.08 25.99 -24.75
C LEU A 81 14.09 24.91 -25.20
N VAL A 82 12.83 25.27 -25.38
CA VAL A 82 11.77 24.36 -25.86
C VAL A 82 11.72 24.33 -27.38
N ALA A 83 11.90 25.48 -28.02
CA ALA A 83 11.85 25.63 -29.49
C ALA A 83 13.06 25.04 -30.21
N ALA A 84 14.26 25.09 -29.60
CA ALA A 84 15.52 24.62 -30.18
C ALA A 84 15.70 23.10 -30.17
N ASP A 85 14.76 22.35 -29.62
CA ASP A 85 14.89 20.90 -29.50
C ASP A 85 14.33 20.22 -30.77
N ASP A 86 15.22 19.69 -31.60
CA ASP A 86 14.90 19.04 -32.88
C ASP A 86 14.46 17.56 -32.74
N ALA A 87 14.31 17.03 -31.53
CA ALA A 87 13.91 15.65 -31.33
C ALA A 87 12.38 15.54 -31.16
N PRO A 88 11.62 15.32 -32.24
CA PRO A 88 10.19 15.03 -32.14
C PRO A 88 9.97 13.65 -31.52
N ASP A 89 8.85 13.47 -30.83
CA ASP A 89 8.35 12.20 -30.29
C ASP A 89 9.30 11.52 -29.27
N ALA A 90 9.94 12.30 -28.43
CA ALA A 90 10.81 11.82 -27.35
C ALA A 90 10.13 11.95 -25.98
N LYS A 91 10.41 11.01 -25.07
CA LYS A 91 10.10 11.15 -23.65
C LYS A 91 11.36 11.56 -22.91
N LYS A 92 11.36 12.77 -22.35
CA LYS A 92 12.48 13.29 -21.57
C LYS A 92 12.02 14.34 -20.57
N PRO A 93 12.75 14.55 -19.47
CA PRO A 93 12.37 15.55 -18.47
C PRO A 93 12.43 16.97 -19.06
N LEU A 94 11.67 17.88 -18.46
CA LEU A 94 11.78 19.29 -18.75
C LEU A 94 13.18 19.81 -18.39
N PRO A 95 13.74 20.74 -19.17
CA PRO A 95 14.95 21.47 -18.75
C PRO A 95 14.75 22.10 -17.37
N ALA A 96 15.76 21.99 -16.51
CA ALA A 96 15.67 22.45 -15.12
C ALA A 96 15.15 23.89 -14.95
N PRO A 97 15.52 24.90 -15.76
CA PRO A 97 14.98 26.23 -15.65
C PRO A 97 13.46 26.31 -15.95
N ILE A 98 12.97 25.48 -16.87
CA ILE A 98 11.54 25.41 -17.20
C ILE A 98 10.78 24.70 -16.09
N ALA A 99 11.29 23.58 -15.58
CA ALA A 99 10.70 22.88 -14.44
C ALA A 99 10.54 23.79 -13.22
N GLN A 100 11.57 24.54 -12.86
CA GLN A 100 11.52 25.53 -11.77
C GLN A 100 10.52 26.66 -12.03
N TRP A 101 10.45 27.13 -13.27
CA TRP A 101 9.49 28.16 -13.64
C TRP A 101 8.04 27.64 -13.53
N VAL A 102 7.77 26.42 -13.99
CA VAL A 102 6.45 25.75 -13.85
C VAL A 102 6.08 25.63 -12.37
N GLU A 103 6.99 25.20 -11.52
CA GLU A 103 6.74 25.09 -10.08
C GLU A 103 6.39 26.45 -9.45
N LYS A 104 7.10 27.51 -9.84
CA LYS A 104 6.95 28.84 -9.26
C LYS A 104 5.69 29.56 -9.77
N GLU A 105 5.46 29.58 -11.06
CA GLU A 105 4.41 30.41 -11.68
C GLU A 105 3.08 29.63 -11.80
N ILE A 106 3.15 28.36 -12.17
CA ILE A 106 1.97 27.51 -12.34
C ILE A 106 1.58 26.87 -11.01
N GLY A 107 2.57 26.54 -10.15
CA GLY A 107 2.35 25.84 -8.88
C GLY A 107 2.06 24.34 -9.06
N GLN A 108 2.50 23.76 -10.17
CA GLN A 108 2.51 22.33 -10.43
C GLN A 108 3.95 21.83 -10.43
N SER A 109 4.15 20.52 -10.18
CA SER A 109 5.48 19.94 -10.26
C SER A 109 6.00 20.01 -11.69
N GLY A 110 7.23 20.45 -11.86
CA GLY A 110 7.96 20.36 -13.13
C GLY A 110 8.73 19.06 -13.29
N ALA A 111 8.64 18.14 -12.31
CA ALA A 111 9.37 16.88 -12.31
C ALA A 111 8.57 15.79 -13.02
N GLY A 112 9.27 14.96 -13.79
CA GLY A 112 8.71 13.83 -14.52
C GLY A 112 9.22 13.77 -15.96
N GLU A 113 8.83 12.73 -16.67
CA GLU A 113 9.09 12.58 -18.09
C GLU A 113 7.97 13.27 -18.88
N ALA A 114 8.31 14.32 -19.62
CA ALA A 114 7.40 14.98 -20.54
C ALA A 114 7.45 14.31 -21.92
N GLU A 115 6.33 14.26 -22.59
CA GLU A 115 6.19 13.84 -23.99
C GLU A 115 6.42 15.05 -24.88
N TRP A 116 7.42 14.97 -25.74
CA TRP A 116 7.81 16.03 -26.64
C TRP A 116 7.30 15.71 -28.05
N SER A 117 6.48 16.56 -28.59
CA SER A 117 6.04 16.54 -29.99
C SER A 117 6.61 17.72 -30.77
N ALA A 118 6.27 17.84 -32.05
CA ALA A 118 6.69 18.98 -32.89
C ALA A 118 6.17 20.31 -32.34
N ASP A 119 4.94 20.33 -31.84
CA ASP A 119 4.23 21.56 -31.48
C ASP A 119 4.10 21.77 -29.98
N GLU A 120 4.23 20.71 -29.19
CA GLU A 120 3.84 20.71 -27.78
C GLU A 120 4.80 19.88 -26.92
N VAL A 121 4.98 20.30 -25.67
CA VAL A 121 5.59 19.49 -24.60
C VAL A 121 4.52 19.23 -23.55
N TYR A 122 4.14 17.96 -23.39
CA TYR A 122 3.09 17.54 -22.46
C TYR A 122 3.68 16.79 -21.27
N LEU A 123 3.45 17.30 -20.06
CA LEU A 123 3.88 16.68 -18.81
C LEU A 123 2.65 16.20 -18.04
N ALA A 124 2.48 14.87 -17.97
CA ALA A 124 1.45 14.25 -17.12
C ALA A 124 1.88 14.25 -15.66
N LEU A 125 0.98 14.64 -14.76
CA LEU A 125 1.20 14.74 -13.32
C LEU A 125 0.12 13.95 -12.55
N PRO A 126 0.05 12.62 -12.74
CA PRO A 126 -0.91 11.79 -12.05
C PRO A 126 -0.60 11.77 -10.54
N ARG A 127 -1.67 11.84 -9.71
CA ARG A 127 -1.58 11.84 -8.25
C ARG A 127 -2.71 11.02 -7.63
N PRO A 128 -2.56 10.50 -6.41
CA PRO A 128 -3.66 9.82 -5.75
C PRO A 128 -4.87 10.74 -5.61
N GLY A 129 -6.06 10.22 -5.91
CA GLY A 129 -7.32 10.97 -5.83
C GLY A 129 -7.49 12.10 -6.83
N GLY A 130 -6.63 12.16 -7.87
CA GLY A 130 -6.71 13.22 -8.86
C GLY A 130 -5.83 12.99 -10.06
N ASP A 131 -5.80 13.99 -10.91
CA ASP A 131 -4.92 14.08 -12.07
C ASP A 131 -4.40 15.51 -12.19
N GLY A 132 -3.34 15.67 -12.95
CA GLY A 132 -2.83 16.96 -13.37
C GLY A 132 -2.02 16.81 -14.64
N TRP A 133 -1.86 17.90 -15.34
CA TRP A 133 -0.99 17.99 -16.50
C TRP A 133 -0.55 19.43 -16.74
N VAL A 134 0.56 19.58 -17.43
CA VAL A 134 1.08 20.83 -17.93
C VAL A 134 1.40 20.65 -19.41
N SER A 135 0.88 21.51 -20.23
CA SER A 135 1.19 21.59 -21.65
C SER A 135 1.91 22.90 -21.97
N ILE A 136 2.94 22.83 -22.77
CA ILE A 136 3.74 23.97 -23.22
C ILE A 136 3.74 23.98 -24.74
N ASP A 137 3.12 25.00 -25.34
CA ASP A 137 3.21 25.25 -26.78
C ASP A 137 4.62 25.70 -27.12
N ARG A 138 5.23 25.05 -28.10
CA ARG A 138 6.62 25.28 -28.51
C ARG A 138 6.80 26.48 -29.43
N HIS A 139 5.74 26.99 -30.01
CA HIS A 139 5.77 28.12 -30.95
C HIS A 139 5.62 29.46 -30.25
N ASP A 140 4.58 29.57 -29.40
CA ASP A 140 4.24 30.84 -28.73
C ASP A 140 4.62 30.85 -27.24
N GLY A 141 5.00 29.69 -26.67
CA GLY A 141 5.38 29.53 -25.28
C GLY A 141 4.19 29.59 -24.33
N LYS A 142 2.96 29.45 -24.80
CA LYS A 142 1.80 29.36 -23.94
C LYS A 142 1.86 28.09 -23.08
N VAL A 143 1.76 28.26 -21.78
CA VAL A 143 1.69 27.18 -20.82
C VAL A 143 0.26 27.08 -20.30
N THR A 144 -0.33 25.92 -20.42
CA THR A 144 -1.64 25.61 -19.86
C THR A 144 -1.48 24.44 -18.90
N SER A 145 -2.16 24.50 -17.77
CA SER A 145 -2.16 23.41 -16.79
C SER A 145 -3.56 23.20 -16.24
N GLU A 146 -3.82 21.95 -15.93
CA GLU A 146 -5.02 21.56 -15.23
C GLU A 146 -4.63 20.67 -14.04
N ALA A 147 -5.33 20.85 -12.94
CA ALA A 147 -5.22 20.02 -11.76
C ALA A 147 -6.62 19.68 -11.26
N THR A 148 -6.98 18.40 -11.33
CA THR A 148 -8.26 17.88 -10.86
C THR A 148 -8.07 17.09 -9.57
N SER A 149 -8.94 17.37 -8.58
CA SER A 149 -9.07 16.58 -7.35
C SER A 149 -10.47 15.97 -7.28
N ARG A 150 -10.53 14.67 -7.06
CA ARG A 150 -11.80 13.90 -6.90
C ARG A 150 -12.16 13.69 -5.43
N GLY A 151 -11.49 14.39 -4.53
CA GLY A 151 -11.77 14.36 -3.09
C GLY A 151 -11.04 13.21 -2.34
N TRP A 152 -11.24 13.21 -1.03
CA TRP A 152 -10.49 12.35 -0.11
C TRP A 152 -10.84 10.85 -0.23
N VAL A 153 -12.09 10.51 -0.58
CA VAL A 153 -12.48 9.10 -0.80
C VAL A 153 -11.72 8.52 -1.98
N SER A 154 -11.67 9.25 -3.10
CA SER A 154 -10.87 8.85 -4.27
C SER A 154 -9.38 8.76 -3.95
N TYR A 155 -8.87 9.67 -3.11
CA TYR A 155 -7.49 9.64 -2.62
C TYR A 155 -7.19 8.35 -1.84
N LEU A 156 -8.04 7.99 -0.87
CA LEU A 156 -7.89 6.76 -0.08
C LEU A 156 -8.03 5.49 -0.94
N ASN A 157 -8.94 5.50 -1.91
CA ASN A 157 -9.11 4.40 -2.85
C ASN A 157 -7.87 4.20 -3.75
N ASP A 158 -7.24 5.28 -4.19
CA ASP A 158 -6.00 5.20 -4.96
C ASP A 158 -4.82 4.74 -4.09
N LEU A 159 -4.76 5.17 -2.82
CA LEU A 159 -3.78 4.65 -1.85
C LEU A 159 -3.98 3.14 -1.59
N HIS A 160 -5.23 2.69 -1.46
CA HIS A 160 -5.55 1.27 -1.30
C HIS A 160 -5.01 0.43 -2.48
N LYS A 161 -5.14 0.95 -3.71
CA LYS A 161 -4.65 0.30 -4.93
C LYS A 161 -3.15 0.49 -5.17
N GLY A 162 -2.48 1.37 -4.43
CA GLY A 162 -1.12 1.82 -4.72
C GLY A 162 -1.00 2.63 -6.02
N ARG A 163 -2.14 3.17 -6.52
CA ARG A 163 -2.19 3.91 -7.78
C ARG A 163 -1.66 5.33 -7.60
N ASN A 164 -0.70 5.71 -8.43
CA ASN A 164 -0.07 7.03 -8.43
C ASN A 164 0.54 7.46 -7.08
N ALA A 165 0.76 6.51 -6.16
CA ALA A 165 1.19 6.78 -4.79
C ALA A 165 2.71 6.72 -4.58
N GLY A 166 3.47 6.56 -5.67
CA GLY A 166 4.93 6.51 -5.63
C GLY A 166 5.51 5.17 -5.12
N THR A 167 6.82 5.03 -5.30
CA THR A 167 7.52 3.75 -5.03
C THR A 167 7.54 3.40 -3.54
N VAL A 168 7.72 4.38 -2.66
CA VAL A 168 7.78 4.16 -1.21
C VAL A 168 6.46 3.57 -0.69
N TRP A 169 5.32 4.09 -1.18
CA TRP A 169 4.01 3.58 -0.80
C TRP A 169 3.75 2.16 -1.33
N LYS A 170 4.22 1.83 -2.54
CA LYS A 170 4.15 0.47 -3.09
C LYS A 170 4.91 -0.52 -2.21
N TRP A 171 6.14 -0.20 -1.82
CA TRP A 171 6.91 -1.01 -0.87
C TRP A 171 6.21 -1.19 0.47
N PHE A 172 5.59 -0.12 0.98
CA PHE A 172 4.80 -0.22 2.22
C PHE A 172 3.66 -1.24 2.06
N ILE A 173 2.90 -1.19 0.97
CA ILE A 173 1.79 -2.13 0.70
C ILE A 173 2.31 -3.57 0.64
N ASP A 174 3.44 -3.82 -0.04
CA ASP A 174 4.01 -5.17 -0.16
C ASP A 174 4.44 -5.73 1.21
N ILE A 175 5.16 -4.93 2.00
CA ILE A 175 5.59 -5.32 3.36
C ILE A 175 4.36 -5.56 4.25
N PHE A 176 3.37 -4.68 4.16
CA PHE A 176 2.12 -4.81 4.91
C PHE A 176 1.34 -6.07 4.51
N ALA A 177 1.25 -6.37 3.22
CA ALA A 177 0.61 -7.59 2.71
C ALA A 177 1.32 -8.86 3.24
N ILE A 178 2.66 -8.86 3.29
CA ILE A 178 3.44 -9.96 3.89
C ILE A 178 3.11 -10.11 5.39
N ALA A 179 3.01 -9.01 6.14
CA ALA A 179 2.64 -9.06 7.56
C ALA A 179 1.22 -9.62 7.76
N CYS A 180 0.24 -9.20 6.94
CA CYS A 180 -1.12 -9.74 6.94
C CYS A 180 -1.15 -11.22 6.57
N PHE A 181 -0.36 -11.63 5.58
CA PHE A 181 -0.24 -13.04 5.20
C PHE A 181 0.31 -13.89 6.34
N LEU A 182 1.36 -13.46 7.01
CA LEU A 182 1.93 -14.15 8.18
C LEU A 182 0.92 -14.22 9.33
N PHE A 183 0.18 -13.13 9.58
CA PHE A 183 -0.89 -13.11 10.57
C PHE A 183 -1.98 -14.13 10.25
N ALA A 184 -2.49 -14.16 9.02
CA ALA A 184 -3.52 -15.08 8.58
C ALA A 184 -3.04 -16.55 8.63
N LEU A 185 -1.82 -16.82 8.12
CA LEU A 185 -1.23 -18.15 8.11
C LEU A 185 -1.02 -18.70 9.53
N THR A 186 -0.43 -17.88 10.40
CA THR A 186 -0.20 -18.30 11.80
C THR A 186 -1.52 -18.47 12.55
N GLY A 187 -2.52 -17.62 12.26
CA GLY A 187 -3.89 -17.78 12.78
C GLY A 187 -4.53 -19.10 12.35
N LEU A 188 -4.41 -19.47 11.08
CA LEU A 188 -4.93 -20.74 10.55
C LEU A 188 -4.25 -21.94 11.20
N LEU A 189 -2.94 -21.90 11.42
CA LEU A 189 -2.19 -22.95 12.14
C LEU A 189 -2.63 -23.06 13.60
N LEU A 190 -2.88 -21.92 14.27
CA LEU A 190 -3.43 -21.91 15.64
C LEU A 190 -4.84 -22.47 15.68
N LEU A 191 -5.70 -22.16 14.68
CA LEU A 191 -7.03 -22.76 14.54
C LEU A 191 -6.94 -24.28 14.43
N GLN A 192 -6.02 -24.81 13.60
CA GLN A 192 -5.79 -26.26 13.47
C GLN A 192 -5.44 -26.89 14.81
N LEU A 193 -4.57 -26.27 15.60
CA LEU A 193 -4.14 -26.80 16.90
C LEU A 193 -5.27 -26.85 17.93
N HIS A 194 -6.29 -26.01 17.77
CA HIS A 194 -7.45 -25.91 18.70
C HIS A 194 -8.72 -26.53 18.11
N ALA A 195 -8.71 -26.98 16.85
CA ALA A 195 -9.88 -27.50 16.13
C ALA A 195 -10.52 -28.72 16.79
N ALA A 196 -9.74 -29.58 17.47
CA ALA A 196 -10.25 -30.76 18.17
C ALA A 196 -11.30 -30.42 19.26
N LYS A 197 -11.29 -29.20 19.80
CA LYS A 197 -12.25 -28.71 20.78
C LYS A 197 -13.42 -27.92 20.16
N ARG A 198 -13.39 -27.69 18.82
CA ARG A 198 -14.37 -26.86 18.09
C ARG A 198 -14.65 -27.50 16.74
N PRO A 199 -15.60 -28.44 16.64
CA PRO A 199 -15.85 -29.22 15.43
C PRO A 199 -16.31 -28.36 14.23
N SER A 200 -16.91 -27.18 14.47
CA SER A 200 -17.34 -26.25 13.43
C SER A 200 -16.19 -25.47 12.77
N THR A 201 -14.94 -25.56 13.28
CA THR A 201 -13.80 -24.80 12.74
C THR A 201 -13.59 -25.06 11.26
N TRP A 202 -13.42 -26.31 10.86
CA TRP A 202 -13.13 -26.66 9.46
C TRP A 202 -14.30 -26.45 8.52
N PRO A 203 -15.55 -26.76 8.88
CA PRO A 203 -16.70 -26.36 8.08
C PRO A 203 -16.76 -24.85 7.82
N LEU A 204 -16.51 -24.00 8.81
CA LEU A 204 -16.50 -22.54 8.63
C LEU A 204 -15.36 -22.08 7.72
N VAL A 205 -14.14 -22.62 7.88
CA VAL A 205 -13.01 -22.32 7.00
C VAL A 205 -13.32 -22.76 5.55
N ALA A 206 -13.93 -23.93 5.39
CA ALA A 206 -14.33 -24.42 4.05
C ALA A 206 -15.40 -23.51 3.40
N ILE A 207 -16.37 -23.02 4.16
CA ILE A 207 -17.36 -22.05 3.66
C ILE A 207 -16.67 -20.74 3.27
N GLY A 208 -15.75 -20.24 4.09
CA GLY A 208 -15.00 -19.02 3.82
C GLY A 208 -14.17 -19.09 2.52
N LEU A 209 -13.74 -20.30 2.13
CA LEU A 209 -13.03 -20.52 0.86
C LEU A 209 -14.00 -20.79 -0.31
N ALA A 210 -15.00 -21.63 -0.09
CA ALA A 210 -15.90 -22.09 -1.14
C ALA A 210 -16.86 -20.99 -1.62
N LEU A 211 -17.36 -20.15 -0.70
CA LEU A 211 -18.33 -19.11 -1.03
C LEU A 211 -17.80 -18.10 -2.07
N PRO A 212 -16.65 -17.43 -1.86
CA PRO A 212 -16.12 -16.51 -2.87
C PRO A 212 -15.77 -17.20 -4.19
N ALA A 213 -15.26 -18.44 -4.14
CA ALA A 213 -14.97 -19.22 -5.36
C ALA A 213 -16.23 -19.53 -6.15
N LEU A 214 -17.31 -19.94 -5.50
CA LEU A 214 -18.60 -20.18 -6.14
C LEU A 214 -19.20 -18.91 -6.73
N LEU A 215 -19.16 -17.81 -5.99
CA LEU A 215 -19.63 -16.51 -6.49
C LEU A 215 -18.83 -16.08 -7.73
N ALA A 216 -17.50 -16.23 -7.71
CA ALA A 216 -16.68 -15.92 -8.87
C ALA A 216 -17.04 -16.77 -10.10
N ILE A 217 -17.22 -18.09 -9.92
CA ILE A 217 -17.53 -19.01 -11.03
C ILE A 217 -18.95 -18.77 -11.58
N LEU A 218 -19.91 -18.44 -10.71
CA LEU A 218 -21.32 -18.34 -11.13
C LEU A 218 -21.70 -16.97 -11.68
N PHE A 219 -21.01 -15.90 -11.26
CA PHE A 219 -21.43 -14.52 -11.54
C PHE A 219 -20.36 -13.66 -12.24
N ILE A 220 -19.09 -14.11 -12.29
CA ILE A 220 -18.01 -13.37 -12.95
C ILE A 220 -17.53 -14.18 -14.16
N HIS A 221 -18.02 -13.84 -15.36
CA HIS A 221 -17.66 -14.46 -16.66
C HIS A 221 -17.68 -13.43 -17.79
#